data_dfcb685f228872831d1bd4e31f91bc08
#
_entry.id   dfcb685f228872831d1bd4e31f91bc08
#
_cell.length_a   1.000
_cell.length_b   1.000
_cell.length_c   1.000
_cell.angle_alpha   90.00
_cell.angle_beta   90.00
_cell.angle_gamma   90.00
#
_symmetry.space_group_name_H-M   'P 1'
#
loop_
_entity.id
_entity.type
_entity.pdbx_description
1 polymer ?
#
loop_
_entity_poly.entity_id
_entity_poly.type
_entity_poly.pdbx_seq_one_letter_code
_entity_poly.pdbx_strand_id
1 'polypeptide(L)'
;MNVNALRTRMKICKVVIGISLALCVLLAFFLYRTVADAFFYSPGWPTVRGVVVKSYVRTVVSDGAFPNYWPEVHYVYSVEGSEYKGDRIFLLEDGRGHSWSKEKVQKYQLGYRIPVFYKPGNPQISILEPGGTIKGVFLSGAAHFFIIGILLFLSSALLWDHQRVKREIRRQETSVK
;
A
#
# COMPACT_ATOMS: atom_id res chain seq x y z
N MET A 1 40.29 21.27 -9.22
CA MET A 1 39.51 20.41 -8.28
C MET A 1 40.23 19.06 -8.16
N ASN A 2 40.39 18.50 -6.95
CA ASN A 2 41.22 17.30 -6.72
C ASN A 2 40.55 16.05 -7.31
N VAL A 3 41.25 15.30 -8.18
CA VAL A 3 40.74 14.07 -8.85
C VAL A 3 40.27 13.01 -7.83
N ASN A 4 40.92 12.91 -6.68
CA ASN A 4 40.52 11.99 -5.63
C ASN A 4 39.15 12.34 -5.03
N ALA A 5 38.84 13.61 -4.85
CA ALA A 5 37.53 14.08 -4.38
C ALA A 5 36.42 13.75 -5.39
N LEU A 6 36.71 13.90 -6.70
CA LEU A 6 35.78 13.51 -7.77
C LEU A 6 35.49 12.00 -7.78
N ARG A 7 36.52 11.17 -7.63
CA ARG A 7 36.39 9.71 -7.54
C ARG A 7 35.58 9.27 -6.33
N THR A 8 35.77 9.90 -5.17
CA THR A 8 34.98 9.64 -3.96
C THR A 8 33.51 10.00 -4.18
N ARG A 9 33.25 11.18 -4.76
CA ARG A 9 31.86 11.61 -5.10
C ARG A 9 31.17 10.58 -6.02
N MET A 10 31.87 10.08 -7.04
CA MET A 10 31.31 9.03 -7.93
C MET A 10 30.98 7.72 -7.19
N LYS A 11 31.81 7.29 -6.22
CA LYS A 11 31.53 6.10 -5.40
C LYS A 11 30.26 6.31 -4.56
N ILE A 12 30.14 7.47 -3.89
CA ILE A 12 28.95 7.81 -3.09
C ILE A 12 27.68 7.81 -3.97
N CYS A 13 27.72 8.45 -5.15
CA CYS A 13 26.58 8.46 -6.07
C CYS A 13 26.13 7.04 -6.45
N LYS A 14 27.07 6.15 -6.77
CA LYS A 14 26.73 4.74 -7.10
C LYS A 14 26.05 4.02 -5.93
N VAL A 15 26.54 4.20 -4.71
CA VAL A 15 25.97 3.57 -3.51
C VAL A 15 24.55 4.10 -3.27
N VAL A 16 24.34 5.41 -3.34
CA VAL A 16 23.02 6.03 -3.14
C VAL A 16 22.03 5.56 -4.19
N ILE A 17 22.44 5.49 -5.47
CA ILE A 17 21.58 4.96 -6.55
C ILE A 17 21.23 3.49 -6.29
N GLY A 18 22.19 2.66 -5.89
CA GLY A 18 21.95 1.26 -5.56
C GLY A 18 20.95 1.07 -4.44
N ILE A 19 21.09 1.84 -3.35
CA ILE A 19 20.14 1.82 -2.21
C ILE A 19 18.74 2.27 -2.66
N SER A 20 18.66 3.34 -3.45
CA SER A 20 17.38 3.86 -3.95
C SER A 20 16.65 2.83 -4.81
N LEU A 21 17.35 2.17 -5.73
CA LEU A 21 16.76 1.11 -6.56
C LEU A 21 16.31 -0.10 -5.73
N ALA A 22 17.10 -0.52 -4.75
CA ALA A 22 16.73 -1.61 -3.85
C ALA A 22 15.45 -1.28 -3.07
N LEU A 23 15.33 -0.04 -2.58
CA LEU A 23 14.13 0.45 -1.88
C LEU A 23 12.90 0.49 -2.82
N CYS A 24 13.06 0.91 -4.08
CA CYS A 24 11.98 0.86 -5.06
C CYS A 24 11.47 -0.56 -5.29
N VAL A 25 12.38 -1.54 -5.43
CA VAL A 25 12.00 -2.95 -5.60
C VAL A 25 11.26 -3.47 -4.38
N LEU A 26 11.72 -3.14 -3.18
CA LEU A 26 11.06 -3.53 -1.92
C LEU A 26 9.64 -2.96 -1.83
N LEU A 27 9.46 -1.68 -2.11
CA LEU A 27 8.14 -1.02 -2.09
C LEU A 27 7.20 -1.61 -3.14
N ALA A 28 7.70 -1.87 -4.36
CA ALA A 28 6.92 -2.52 -5.41
C ALA A 28 6.51 -3.94 -5.02
N PHE A 29 7.38 -4.70 -4.36
CA PHE A 29 7.06 -6.03 -3.85
C PHE A 29 5.96 -5.98 -2.78
N PHE A 30 6.01 -5.06 -1.82
CA PHE A 30 4.96 -4.91 -0.81
C PHE A 30 3.62 -4.53 -1.43
N LEU A 31 3.61 -3.60 -2.40
CA LEU A 31 2.39 -3.23 -3.12
C LEU A 31 1.82 -4.43 -3.88
N TYR A 32 2.67 -5.17 -4.62
CA TYR A 32 2.26 -6.38 -5.32
C TYR A 32 1.62 -7.41 -4.37
N ARG A 33 2.24 -7.67 -3.21
CA ARG A 33 1.70 -8.60 -2.19
C ARG A 33 0.31 -8.17 -1.71
N THR A 34 0.12 -6.89 -1.43
CA THR A 34 -1.17 -6.34 -0.98
C THR A 34 -2.26 -6.52 -2.03
N VAL A 35 -1.94 -6.20 -3.30
CA VAL A 35 -2.87 -6.36 -4.42
C VAL A 35 -3.17 -7.84 -4.68
N ALA A 36 -2.15 -8.69 -4.63
CA ALA A 36 -2.31 -10.13 -4.83
C ALA A 36 -3.20 -10.76 -3.74
N ASP A 37 -2.99 -10.40 -2.47
CA ASP A 37 -3.84 -10.86 -1.37
C ASP A 37 -5.31 -10.46 -1.60
N ALA A 38 -5.56 -9.23 -2.05
CA ALA A 38 -6.92 -8.75 -2.25
C ALA A 38 -7.63 -9.43 -3.44
N PHE A 39 -6.99 -9.53 -4.60
CA PHE A 39 -7.67 -9.93 -5.84
C PHE A 39 -7.52 -11.40 -6.18
N PHE A 40 -6.38 -12.02 -5.85
CA PHE A 40 -6.11 -13.41 -6.26
C PHE A 40 -6.26 -14.41 -5.14
N TYR A 41 -5.90 -14.06 -3.92
CA TYR A 41 -5.92 -15.02 -2.81
C TYR A 41 -7.18 -14.94 -1.97
N SER A 42 -7.73 -13.75 -1.70
CA SER A 42 -8.90 -13.62 -0.83
C SER A 42 -10.17 -14.35 -1.32
N PRO A 43 -10.44 -14.52 -2.64
CA PRO A 43 -11.55 -15.32 -3.11
C PRO A 43 -11.47 -16.82 -2.72
N GLY A 44 -10.25 -17.33 -2.48
CA GLY A 44 -10.01 -18.71 -2.05
C GLY A 44 -9.90 -18.89 -0.52
N TRP A 45 -10.15 -17.86 0.27
CA TRP A 45 -10.06 -17.96 1.71
C TRP A 45 -11.17 -18.82 2.30
N PRO A 46 -10.86 -19.63 3.35
CA PRO A 46 -11.88 -20.39 4.06
C PRO A 46 -12.89 -19.46 4.71
N THR A 47 -14.12 -19.98 4.85
CA THR A 47 -15.27 -19.22 5.34
C THR A 47 -15.78 -19.83 6.64
N VAL A 48 -16.10 -18.98 7.61
CA VAL A 48 -16.80 -19.34 8.85
C VAL A 48 -18.01 -18.43 9.06
N ARG A 49 -18.94 -18.84 9.93
CA ARG A 49 -20.06 -17.97 10.33
C ARG A 49 -19.62 -17.03 11.42
N GLY A 50 -19.85 -15.72 11.20
CA GLY A 50 -19.69 -14.68 12.22
C GLY A 50 -21.01 -13.98 12.51
N VAL A 51 -21.00 -13.10 13.49
CA VAL A 51 -22.14 -12.27 13.91
C VAL A 51 -21.72 -10.81 13.91
N VAL A 52 -22.55 -9.95 13.32
CA VAL A 52 -22.33 -8.50 13.32
C VAL A 52 -22.65 -7.95 14.71
N VAL A 53 -21.67 -7.28 15.32
CA VAL A 53 -21.81 -6.69 16.68
C VAL A 53 -21.91 -5.17 16.64
N LYS A 54 -21.63 -4.53 15.49
CA LYS A 54 -21.74 -3.08 15.30
C LYS A 54 -21.89 -2.76 13.82
N SER A 55 -22.81 -1.86 13.48
CA SER A 55 -23.03 -1.47 12.07
C SER A 55 -23.65 -0.07 12.01
N TYR A 56 -22.90 0.89 11.43
CA TYR A 56 -23.36 2.27 11.19
C TYR A 56 -22.53 2.98 10.14
N VAL A 57 -23.02 4.08 9.60
CA VAL A 57 -22.26 4.94 8.70
C VAL A 57 -21.47 5.96 9.52
N ARG A 58 -20.14 5.92 9.43
CA ARG A 58 -19.25 6.93 10.00
C ARG A 58 -19.08 8.08 9.01
N THR A 59 -19.33 9.31 9.46
CA THR A 59 -19.07 10.52 8.68
C THR A 59 -17.78 11.17 9.16
N VAL A 60 -16.87 11.47 8.25
CA VAL A 60 -15.65 12.23 8.52
C VAL A 60 -15.69 13.52 7.72
N VAL A 61 -15.66 14.65 8.42
CA VAL A 61 -15.61 15.97 7.83
C VAL A 61 -14.24 16.56 8.15
N SER A 62 -13.47 16.91 7.12
CA SER A 62 -12.24 17.68 7.25
C SER A 62 -12.52 19.13 6.87
N ASP A 63 -11.84 20.08 7.50
CA ASP A 63 -12.03 21.51 7.26
C ASP A 63 -11.90 21.85 5.76
N GLY A 64 -12.97 22.44 5.21
CA GLY A 64 -13.05 22.84 3.80
C GLY A 64 -13.25 21.70 2.78
N ALA A 65 -13.43 20.47 3.22
CA ALA A 65 -13.65 19.31 2.34
C ALA A 65 -15.10 18.80 2.41
N PHE A 66 -15.52 18.11 1.33
CA PHE A 66 -16.80 17.39 1.35
C PHE A 66 -16.75 16.23 2.36
N PRO A 67 -17.87 15.92 3.04
CA PRO A 67 -17.94 14.83 3.99
C PRO A 67 -17.66 13.48 3.31
N ASN A 68 -16.79 12.68 3.92
CA ASN A 68 -16.53 11.30 3.54
C ASN A 68 -17.35 10.35 4.40
N TYR A 69 -17.91 9.33 3.79
CA TYR A 69 -18.78 8.34 4.44
C TYR A 69 -18.12 6.97 4.39
N TRP A 70 -18.05 6.29 5.55
CA TRP A 70 -17.47 4.98 5.71
C TRP A 70 -18.47 4.03 6.38
N PRO A 71 -18.71 2.84 5.82
CA PRO A 71 -19.46 1.81 6.53
C PRO A 71 -18.60 1.23 7.64
N GLU A 72 -19.01 1.37 8.87
CA GLU A 72 -18.35 0.82 10.03
C GLU A 72 -19.10 -0.46 10.44
N VAL A 73 -18.56 -1.63 10.13
CA VAL A 73 -19.15 -2.93 10.41
C VAL A 73 -18.17 -3.76 11.21
N HIS A 74 -18.47 -4.02 12.48
CA HIS A 74 -17.69 -4.90 13.33
C HIS A 74 -18.38 -6.25 13.48
N TYR A 75 -17.64 -7.32 13.46
CA TYR A 75 -18.16 -8.68 13.59
C TYR A 75 -17.24 -9.56 14.44
N VAL A 76 -17.83 -10.60 15.02
CA VAL A 76 -17.10 -11.63 15.76
C VAL A 76 -17.30 -12.97 15.08
N TYR A 77 -16.30 -13.83 15.12
CA TYR A 77 -16.32 -15.17 14.52
C TYR A 77 -15.34 -16.09 15.28
N SER A 78 -15.50 -17.41 15.11
CA SER A 78 -14.63 -18.38 15.75
C SER A 78 -13.96 -19.28 14.71
N VAL A 79 -12.66 -19.49 14.89
CA VAL A 79 -11.86 -20.42 14.07
C VAL A 79 -11.17 -21.38 15.06
N GLU A 80 -11.39 -22.67 14.87
CA GLU A 80 -10.78 -23.72 15.70
C GLU A 80 -10.96 -23.49 17.22
N GLY A 81 -12.15 -22.99 17.61
CA GLY A 81 -12.48 -22.74 19.01
C GLY A 81 -11.98 -21.41 19.57
N SER A 82 -11.16 -20.65 18.84
CA SER A 82 -10.69 -19.32 19.24
C SER A 82 -11.56 -18.23 18.64
N GLU A 83 -11.92 -17.23 19.47
CA GLU A 83 -12.73 -16.07 19.01
C GLU A 83 -11.85 -14.97 18.43
N TYR A 84 -12.30 -14.40 17.32
CA TYR A 84 -11.67 -13.30 16.61
C TYR A 84 -12.66 -12.18 16.34
N LYS A 85 -12.14 -10.96 16.17
CA LYS A 85 -12.91 -9.77 15.80
C LYS A 85 -12.41 -9.22 14.48
N GLY A 86 -13.33 -8.81 13.62
CA GLY A 86 -13.04 -8.17 12.34
C GLY A 86 -13.86 -6.90 12.16
N ASP A 87 -13.35 -6.00 11.33
CA ASP A 87 -13.94 -4.71 11.01
C ASP A 87 -13.87 -4.37 9.51
N ARG A 88 -13.31 -5.26 8.69
CA ARG A 88 -13.10 -5.02 7.26
C ARG A 88 -14.19 -5.66 6.42
N ILE A 89 -14.76 -4.88 5.51
CA ILE A 89 -15.63 -5.42 4.47
C ILE A 89 -14.75 -5.97 3.32
N PHE A 90 -13.73 -5.22 2.91
CA PHE A 90 -12.74 -5.62 1.90
C PHE A 90 -11.31 -5.48 2.43
N LEU A 91 -10.34 -6.14 1.80
CA LEU A 91 -8.90 -5.92 2.11
C LEU A 91 -8.43 -4.51 1.74
N LEU A 92 -8.90 -4.01 0.59
CA LEU A 92 -8.58 -2.68 0.10
C LEU A 92 -9.88 -1.85 0.11
N GLU A 93 -10.13 -1.19 1.23
CA GLU A 93 -11.27 -0.32 1.41
C GLU A 93 -10.96 1.09 0.95
N ASP A 94 -11.96 1.72 0.31
CA ASP A 94 -11.99 3.14 -0.01
C ASP A 94 -13.25 3.77 0.55
N GLY A 95 -13.15 4.99 1.05
CA GLY A 95 -14.32 5.80 1.39
C GLY A 95 -15.14 6.07 0.14
N ARG A 96 -16.43 5.76 0.19
CA ARG A 96 -17.36 5.99 -0.93
C ARG A 96 -18.47 6.95 -0.50
N GLY A 97 -19.31 7.33 -1.48
CA GLY A 97 -20.46 8.18 -1.21
C GLY A 97 -21.42 7.59 -0.18
N HIS A 98 -22.22 8.45 0.41
CA HIS A 98 -23.19 8.11 1.46
C HIS A 98 -24.12 6.94 1.11
N SER A 99 -24.64 6.90 -0.12
CA SER A 99 -25.53 5.83 -0.59
C SER A 99 -24.88 4.44 -0.54
N TRP A 100 -23.63 4.32 -0.98
CA TRP A 100 -22.88 3.06 -0.93
C TRP A 100 -22.61 2.62 0.52
N SER A 101 -22.19 3.54 1.39
CA SER A 101 -21.96 3.25 2.81
C SER A 101 -23.25 2.82 3.51
N LYS A 102 -24.38 3.45 3.18
CA LYS A 102 -25.71 3.08 3.68
C LYS A 102 -26.13 1.68 3.20
N GLU A 103 -25.91 1.36 1.93
CA GLU A 103 -26.17 0.02 1.38
C GLU A 103 -25.38 -1.08 2.13
N LYS A 104 -24.11 -0.86 2.42
CA LYS A 104 -23.29 -1.82 3.18
C LYS A 104 -23.79 -2.00 4.62
N VAL A 105 -24.11 -0.93 5.30
CA VAL A 105 -24.69 -0.98 6.66
C VAL A 105 -26.05 -1.69 6.65
N GLN A 106 -26.89 -1.49 5.62
CA GLN A 106 -28.15 -2.21 5.47
C GLN A 106 -27.97 -3.70 5.17
N LYS A 107 -26.91 -4.07 4.43
CA LYS A 107 -26.56 -5.48 4.16
C LYS A 107 -26.06 -6.20 5.40
N TYR A 108 -25.30 -5.50 6.25
CA TYR A 108 -24.66 -6.06 7.44
C TYR A 108 -25.27 -5.47 8.73
N GLN A 109 -26.52 -5.81 9.02
CA GLN A 109 -27.23 -5.30 10.20
C GLN A 109 -26.74 -5.95 11.50
N LEU A 110 -26.87 -5.21 12.59
CA LEU A 110 -26.56 -5.70 13.94
C LEU A 110 -27.29 -7.03 14.23
N GLY A 111 -26.56 -8.00 14.75
CA GLY A 111 -27.07 -9.34 15.09
C GLY A 111 -27.17 -10.31 13.91
N TYR A 112 -26.92 -9.86 12.66
CA TYR A 112 -26.98 -10.74 11.51
C TYR A 112 -25.82 -11.75 11.54
N ARG A 113 -26.14 -12.99 11.18
CA ARG A 113 -25.16 -14.05 10.91
C ARG A 113 -24.68 -13.94 9.48
N ILE A 114 -23.39 -13.80 9.29
CA ILE A 114 -22.76 -13.52 7.99
C ILE A 114 -21.60 -14.47 7.73
N PRO A 115 -21.29 -14.76 6.46
CA PRO A 115 -20.04 -15.43 6.11
C PRO A 115 -18.87 -14.48 6.33
N VAL A 116 -17.83 -14.97 7.00
CA VAL A 116 -16.58 -14.28 7.24
C VAL A 116 -15.46 -15.07 6.57
N PHE A 117 -14.74 -14.44 5.67
CA PHE A 117 -13.56 -15.00 5.02
C PHE A 117 -12.31 -14.63 5.84
N TYR A 118 -11.49 -15.60 6.20
CA TYR A 118 -10.29 -15.36 6.98
C TYR A 118 -9.04 -15.88 6.28
N LYS A 119 -7.91 -15.19 6.50
CA LYS A 119 -6.63 -15.56 5.88
C LYS A 119 -6.10 -16.87 6.47
N PRO A 120 -5.80 -17.91 5.65
CA PRO A 120 -5.17 -19.13 6.12
C PRO A 120 -3.86 -18.84 6.87
N GLY A 121 -3.67 -19.47 8.03
CA GLY A 121 -2.49 -19.27 8.88
C GLY A 121 -2.45 -17.96 9.69
N ASN A 122 -3.38 -17.01 9.42
CA ASN A 122 -3.55 -15.80 10.24
C ASN A 122 -5.02 -15.40 10.35
N PRO A 123 -5.82 -16.08 11.20
CA PRO A 123 -7.25 -15.80 11.34
C PRO A 123 -7.62 -14.40 11.82
N GLN A 124 -6.69 -13.64 12.38
CA GLN A 124 -6.93 -12.23 12.75
C GLN A 124 -7.21 -11.32 11.53
N ILE A 125 -6.77 -11.74 10.33
CA ILE A 125 -7.06 -11.03 9.10
C ILE A 125 -8.30 -11.65 8.47
N SER A 126 -9.41 -10.89 8.47
CA SER A 126 -10.69 -11.33 7.93
C SER A 126 -11.38 -10.23 7.14
N ILE A 127 -12.30 -10.64 6.28
CA ILE A 127 -13.11 -9.76 5.43
C ILE A 127 -14.52 -10.35 5.25
N LEU A 128 -15.48 -9.50 4.90
CA LEU A 128 -16.83 -9.92 4.59
C LEU A 128 -17.05 -10.17 3.10
N GLU A 129 -16.33 -9.46 2.25
CA GLU A 129 -16.40 -9.59 0.79
C GLU A 129 -14.99 -9.79 0.23
N PRO A 130 -14.72 -10.95 -0.40
CA PRO A 130 -13.44 -11.18 -1.06
C PRO A 130 -13.26 -10.25 -2.25
N GLY A 131 -12.00 -9.96 -2.57
CA GLY A 131 -11.64 -9.03 -3.63
C GLY A 131 -11.25 -7.66 -3.09
N GLY A 132 -11.14 -6.70 -4.01
CA GLY A 132 -10.82 -5.32 -3.71
C GLY A 132 -11.41 -4.40 -4.77
N THR A 133 -11.28 -3.09 -4.57
CA THR A 133 -11.71 -2.12 -5.56
C THR A 133 -10.50 -1.52 -6.25
N ILE A 134 -10.62 -1.23 -7.56
CA ILE A 134 -9.54 -0.56 -8.31
C ILE A 134 -9.17 0.76 -7.64
N LYS A 135 -10.17 1.52 -7.15
CA LYS A 135 -9.95 2.76 -6.41
C LYS A 135 -9.21 2.54 -5.09
N GLY A 136 -9.54 1.46 -4.35
CA GLY A 136 -8.81 1.07 -3.13
C GLY A 136 -7.34 0.74 -3.40
N VAL A 137 -7.03 0.11 -4.55
CA VAL A 137 -5.64 -0.11 -4.99
C VAL A 137 -4.92 1.22 -5.22
N PHE A 138 -5.55 2.14 -5.97
CA PHE A 138 -4.94 3.45 -6.22
C PHE A 138 -4.74 4.23 -4.93
N LEU A 139 -5.70 4.23 -4.03
CA LEU A 139 -5.61 4.99 -2.77
C LEU A 139 -4.55 4.40 -1.84
N SER A 140 -4.51 3.07 -1.66
CA SER A 140 -3.48 2.39 -0.86
C SER A 140 -2.10 2.44 -1.51
N GLY A 141 -2.05 2.46 -2.85
CA GLY A 141 -0.82 2.54 -3.64
C GLY A 141 -0.30 3.95 -3.87
N ALA A 142 -1.13 5.00 -3.73
CA ALA A 142 -0.76 6.37 -4.08
C ALA A 142 0.51 6.86 -3.39
N ALA A 143 0.65 6.62 -2.08
CA ALA A 143 1.85 6.97 -1.33
C ALA A 143 3.09 6.21 -1.83
N HIS A 144 2.95 4.92 -2.16
CA HIS A 144 4.04 4.09 -2.69
C HIS A 144 4.49 4.59 -4.07
N PHE A 145 3.53 4.89 -4.97
CA PHE A 145 3.84 5.43 -6.29
C PHE A 145 4.53 6.78 -6.20
N PHE A 146 4.09 7.65 -5.29
CA PHE A 146 4.71 8.95 -5.07
C PHE A 146 6.15 8.83 -4.56
N ILE A 147 6.39 7.97 -3.54
CA ILE A 147 7.72 7.71 -3.00
C ILE A 147 8.63 7.10 -4.08
N ILE A 148 8.16 6.11 -4.83
CA ILE A 148 8.92 5.49 -5.93
C ILE A 148 9.26 6.56 -6.98
N GLY A 149 8.32 7.42 -7.36
CA GLY A 149 8.54 8.52 -8.29
C GLY A 149 9.65 9.48 -7.83
N ILE A 150 9.64 9.89 -6.56
CA ILE A 150 10.69 10.73 -5.97
C ILE A 150 12.05 10.01 -6.00
N LEU A 151 12.11 8.75 -5.61
CA LEU A 151 13.34 7.97 -5.59
C LEU A 151 13.94 7.81 -6.99
N LEU A 152 13.12 7.55 -8.00
CA LEU A 152 13.54 7.46 -9.40
C LEU A 152 14.02 8.81 -9.93
N PHE A 153 13.34 9.91 -9.60
CA PHE A 153 13.76 11.26 -9.97
C PHE A 153 15.12 11.63 -9.36
N LEU A 154 15.31 11.39 -8.07
CA LEU A 154 16.58 11.62 -7.40
C LEU A 154 17.70 10.73 -7.97
N SER A 155 17.41 9.47 -8.26
CA SER A 155 18.37 8.56 -8.89
C SER A 155 18.78 9.04 -10.28
N SER A 156 17.84 9.56 -11.08
CA SER A 156 18.14 10.10 -12.43
C SER A 156 19.02 11.35 -12.35
N ALA A 157 18.75 12.24 -11.40
CA ALA A 157 19.57 13.43 -11.17
C ALA A 157 21.01 13.07 -10.75
N LEU A 158 21.16 12.08 -9.86
CA LEU A 158 22.47 11.58 -9.45
C LEU A 158 23.22 10.87 -10.59
N LEU A 159 22.52 10.14 -11.46
CA LEU A 159 23.10 9.54 -12.67
C LEU A 159 23.64 10.60 -13.62
N TRP A 160 22.88 11.68 -13.80
CA TRP A 160 23.30 12.80 -14.66
C TRP A 160 24.55 13.50 -14.09
N ASP A 161 24.59 13.79 -12.78
CA ASP A 161 25.76 14.33 -12.10
C ASP A 161 26.96 13.38 -12.21
N HIS A 162 26.77 12.06 -12.01
CA HIS A 162 27.80 11.06 -12.17
C HIS A 162 28.41 11.07 -13.58
N GLN A 163 27.58 11.15 -14.63
CA GLN A 163 28.06 11.23 -16.01
C GLN A 163 28.82 12.54 -16.28
N ARG A 164 28.39 13.66 -15.68
CA ARG A 164 29.06 14.95 -15.79
C ARG A 164 30.45 14.89 -15.16
N VAL A 165 30.55 14.38 -13.93
CA VAL A 165 31.82 14.22 -13.21
C VAL A 165 32.76 13.27 -13.96
N LYS A 166 32.26 12.17 -14.52
CA LYS A 166 33.07 11.25 -15.34
C LYS A 166 33.64 11.90 -16.59
N ARG A 167 32.89 12.77 -17.25
CA ARG A 167 33.36 13.56 -18.40
C ARG A 167 34.48 14.54 -18.00
N GLU A 168 34.35 15.17 -16.83
CA GLU A 168 35.32 16.12 -16.32
C GLU A 168 36.66 15.46 -15.98
N ILE A 169 36.64 14.29 -15.32
CA ILE A 169 37.85 13.51 -15.06
C ILE A 169 38.58 13.16 -16.36
N ARG A 170 37.86 12.66 -17.38
CA ARG A 170 38.46 12.34 -18.67
C ARG A 170 39.14 13.54 -19.34
N ARG A 171 38.51 14.72 -19.27
CA ARG A 171 39.10 15.97 -19.81
C ARG A 171 40.41 16.33 -19.11
N GLN A 172 40.48 16.18 -17.78
CA GLN A 172 41.67 16.45 -17.02
C GLN A 172 42.82 15.46 -17.33
N GLU A 173 42.49 14.15 -17.48
CA GLU A 173 43.47 13.12 -17.83
C GLU A 173 44.03 13.34 -19.24
N THR A 174 43.26 13.91 -20.17
CA THR A 174 43.70 14.17 -21.56
C THR A 174 44.53 15.45 -21.66
N SER A 175 44.37 16.42 -20.76
CA SER A 175 45.11 17.70 -20.76
C SER A 175 46.48 17.62 -20.12
N VAL A 176 46.82 16.52 -19.44
CA VAL A 176 48.11 16.24 -18.76
C VAL A 176 49.07 15.40 -19.62
N LYS A 177 48.59 14.89 -20.73
CA LYS A 177 49.42 14.21 -21.77
C LYS A 177 49.79 15.20 -22.87
#